data_75367e5c1823474082b52f486fe70f6b
#
_entry.id   75367e5c1823474082b52f486fe70f6b
#
_cell.length_a   1.000
_cell.length_b   1.000
_cell.length_c   1.000
_cell.angle_alpha   90.00
_cell.angle_beta   90.00
_cell.angle_gamma   90.00
#
_symmetry.space_group_name_H-M   'P 1'
#
loop_
_entity.id
_entity.type
_entity.pdbx_description
1 polymer ?
#
loop_
_entity_poly.entity_id
_entity_poly.type
_entity_poly.pdbx_seq_one_letter_code
_entity_poly.pdbx_strand_id
1 'polypeptide(L)'
;MTLEPCCHHGKQPPCTEAIIKAGIKRVVIGSLDPNPLVSGKGMQILREHNIQVDNKLVCNRECIDMNYVFFHYIKEKLPYVIVKYAQTLDGKIATHNGL
;
A
#
# COMPACT_ATOMS: atom_id res chain seq x y z
N MET A 1 -0.73 10.05 2.54
CA MET A 1 -0.92 8.67 2.00
C MET A 1 0.31 7.83 2.29
N THR A 2 0.13 6.56 2.66
CA THR A 2 1.28 5.66 2.92
C THR A 2 1.96 5.22 1.63
N LEU A 3 1.19 5.01 0.57
CA LEU A 3 1.69 4.68 -0.76
C LEU A 3 1.34 5.76 -1.76
N GLU A 4 2.11 5.84 -2.84
CA GLU A 4 1.81 6.68 -3.98
C GLU A 4 0.43 6.35 -4.55
N PRO A 5 -0.43 7.36 -4.85
CA PRO A 5 -1.73 7.10 -5.44
C PRO A 5 -1.59 6.50 -6.84
N CYS A 6 -2.37 5.46 -7.11
CA CYS A 6 -2.35 4.76 -8.39
C CYS A 6 -2.90 5.63 -9.51
N CYS A 7 -2.38 5.42 -10.71
CA CYS A 7 -2.78 6.16 -11.92
C CYS A 7 -3.33 5.26 -13.03
N HIS A 8 -3.56 3.98 -12.74
CA HIS A 8 -4.08 3.01 -13.69
C HIS A 8 -5.42 2.44 -13.24
N HIS A 9 -6.25 2.05 -14.19
CA HIS A 9 -7.49 1.32 -13.93
C HIS A 9 -7.18 -0.15 -13.65
N GLY A 10 -7.54 -0.60 -12.45
CA GLY A 10 -7.56 -2.01 -12.10
C GLY A 10 -9.01 -2.45 -11.86
N LYS A 11 -9.26 -3.12 -10.76
CA LYS A 11 -10.64 -3.44 -10.33
C LYS A 11 -11.44 -2.21 -9.92
N GLN A 12 -10.75 -1.12 -9.60
CA GLN A 12 -11.32 0.17 -9.21
C GLN A 12 -10.65 1.29 -10.00
N PRO A 13 -11.32 2.47 -10.08
CA PRO A 13 -10.73 3.66 -10.71
C PRO A 13 -9.46 4.11 -9.98
N PRO A 14 -8.56 4.83 -10.67
CA PRO A 14 -7.33 5.34 -10.06
C PRO A 14 -7.62 6.30 -8.89
N CYS A 15 -6.82 6.21 -7.83
CA CYS A 15 -6.92 7.13 -6.70
C CYS A 15 -6.59 8.57 -7.10
N THR A 16 -5.75 8.78 -8.10
CA THR A 16 -5.43 10.11 -8.62
C THR A 16 -6.68 10.85 -9.11
N GLU A 17 -7.58 10.17 -9.81
CA GLU A 17 -8.85 10.76 -10.27
C GLU A 17 -9.73 11.19 -9.09
N ALA A 18 -9.83 10.35 -8.07
CA ALA A 18 -10.61 10.65 -6.87
C ALA A 18 -10.06 11.87 -6.12
N ILE A 19 -8.75 11.99 -6.02
CA ILE A 19 -8.06 13.12 -5.39
C ILE A 19 -8.35 14.42 -6.16
N ILE A 20 -8.26 14.39 -7.48
CA ILE A 20 -8.53 15.53 -8.33
C ILE A 20 -9.99 15.96 -8.22
N LYS A 21 -10.94 15.03 -8.29
CA LYS A 21 -12.37 15.31 -8.15
C LYS A 21 -12.74 15.88 -6.79
N ALA A 22 -12.07 15.43 -5.72
CA ALA A 22 -12.31 15.92 -4.38
C ALA A 22 -11.81 17.35 -4.13
N GLY A 23 -11.02 17.91 -5.06
CA GLY A 23 -10.47 19.25 -4.93
C GLY A 23 -9.38 19.37 -3.89
N ILE A 24 -8.67 18.29 -3.60
CA ILE A 24 -7.54 18.27 -2.65
C ILE A 24 -6.39 19.09 -3.23
N LYS A 25 -5.85 20.00 -2.44
CA LYS A 25 -4.79 20.92 -2.89
C LYS A 25 -3.38 20.46 -2.59
N ARG A 26 -3.21 19.61 -1.58
CA ARG A 26 -1.92 19.09 -1.15
C ARG A 26 -1.99 17.61 -0.82
N VAL A 27 -1.02 16.85 -1.29
CA VAL A 27 -0.86 15.42 -1.01
C VAL A 27 0.54 15.16 -0.48
N VAL A 28 0.63 14.45 0.63
CA VAL A 28 1.89 13.99 1.22
C VAL A 28 1.98 12.48 1.05
N ILE A 29 3.08 12.01 0.49
CA ILE A 29 3.29 10.59 0.16
C ILE A 29 4.40 10.03 1.03
N GLY A 30 4.13 8.92 1.73
CA GLY A 30 5.11 8.27 2.59
C GLY A 30 6.11 7.40 1.83
N SER A 31 5.67 6.68 0.81
CA SER A 31 6.56 5.87 -0.03
C SER A 31 6.06 5.81 -1.47
N LEU A 32 6.99 5.66 -2.42
CA LEU A 32 6.64 5.42 -3.81
C LEU A 32 6.12 3.99 -3.97
N ASP A 33 5.30 3.78 -4.99
CA ASP A 33 4.85 2.43 -5.35
C ASP A 33 6.05 1.63 -5.87
N PRO A 34 6.32 0.43 -5.35
CA PRO A 34 7.43 -0.39 -5.81
C PRO A 34 7.22 -0.97 -7.21
N ASN A 35 5.99 -0.91 -7.75
CA ASN A 35 5.70 -1.36 -9.10
C ASN A 35 6.28 -0.39 -10.12
N PRO A 36 7.23 -0.81 -11.00
CA PRO A 36 7.86 0.08 -11.97
C PRO A 36 6.86 0.69 -12.98
N LEU A 37 5.70 0.07 -13.18
CA LEU A 37 4.65 0.61 -14.05
C LEU A 37 3.91 1.80 -13.43
N VAL A 38 4.02 2.00 -12.13
CA VAL A 38 3.27 3.03 -11.38
C VAL A 38 4.20 4.07 -10.76
N SER A 39 5.42 3.68 -10.38
CA SER A 39 6.35 4.51 -9.62
C SER A 39 6.60 5.87 -10.26
N GLY A 40 6.28 6.94 -9.53
CA GLY A 40 6.43 8.32 -9.97
C GLY A 40 5.31 8.87 -10.85
N LYS A 41 4.51 8.03 -11.48
CA LYS A 41 3.45 8.44 -12.42
C LYS A 41 2.27 9.11 -11.73
N GLY A 42 1.86 8.59 -10.59
CA GLY A 42 0.77 9.18 -9.80
C GLY A 42 1.09 10.59 -9.34
N MET A 43 2.31 10.80 -8.86
CA MET A 43 2.77 12.15 -8.47
C MET A 43 2.78 13.12 -9.65
N GLN A 44 3.24 12.68 -10.82
CA GLN A 44 3.30 13.50 -12.02
C GLN A 44 1.90 13.98 -12.43
N ILE A 45 0.92 13.08 -12.46
CA ILE A 45 -0.46 13.40 -12.80
C ILE A 45 -1.05 14.43 -11.83
N LEU A 46 -0.81 14.27 -10.53
CA LEU A 46 -1.29 15.23 -9.54
C LEU A 46 -0.66 16.61 -9.72
N ARG A 47 0.63 16.68 -10.03
CA ARG A 47 1.33 17.94 -10.30
C ARG A 47 0.80 18.64 -11.55
N GLU A 48 0.48 17.89 -12.59
CA GLU A 48 -0.12 18.43 -13.82
C GLU A 48 -1.49 19.07 -13.58
N HIS A 49 -2.20 18.63 -12.54
CA HIS A 49 -3.47 19.20 -12.12
C HIS A 49 -3.34 20.27 -11.02
N ASN A 50 -2.15 20.86 -10.88
CA ASN A 50 -1.87 21.92 -9.90
C ASN A 50 -2.04 21.50 -8.43
N ILE A 51 -1.87 20.23 -8.13
CA ILE A 51 -1.87 19.72 -6.77
C ILE A 51 -0.43 19.70 -6.24
N GLN A 52 -0.22 20.30 -5.08
CA GLN A 52 1.08 20.26 -4.42
C GLN A 52 1.34 18.84 -3.91
N VAL A 53 2.41 18.21 -4.39
CA VAL A 53 2.80 16.87 -3.96
C VAL A 53 4.11 16.97 -3.19
N ASP A 54 4.06 16.58 -1.93
CA ASP A 54 5.23 16.49 -1.07
C ASP A 54 5.75 15.04 -1.11
N ASN A 55 6.90 14.86 -1.73
CA ASN A 55 7.54 13.56 -1.93
C ASN A 55 8.80 13.38 -1.06
N LYS A 56 8.94 14.14 0.00
CA LYS A 56 10.07 13.98 0.94
C LYS A 56 10.02 12.66 1.69
N LEU A 57 9.05 11.82 1.38
CA LEU A 57 8.90 10.48 1.91
C LEU A 57 8.86 10.48 3.45
N VAL A 58 8.04 11.37 4.00
CA VAL A 58 7.81 11.46 5.44
C VAL A 58 7.35 10.10 5.97
N CYS A 59 7.97 9.62 7.04
CA CYS A 59 7.72 8.29 7.60
C CYS A 59 7.86 7.16 6.58
N ASN A 60 8.84 7.28 5.68
CA ASN A 60 9.04 6.32 4.59
C ASN A 60 9.20 4.87 5.10
N ARG A 61 10.05 4.67 6.11
CA ARG A 61 10.30 3.35 6.66
C ARG A 61 9.04 2.74 7.27
N GLU A 62 8.32 3.51 8.06
CA GLU A 62 7.08 3.08 8.71
C GLU A 62 6.00 2.74 7.66
N CYS A 63 5.92 3.53 6.58
CA CYS A 63 4.99 3.25 5.49
C CYS A 63 5.35 1.96 4.74
N ILE A 64 6.63 1.71 4.51
CA ILE A 64 7.11 0.46 3.90
C ILE A 64 6.80 -0.72 4.82
N ASP A 65 7.08 -0.61 6.10
CA ASP A 65 6.84 -1.67 7.08
C ASP A 65 5.35 -1.99 7.21
N MET A 66 4.48 -0.99 7.16
CA MET A 66 3.03 -1.18 7.16
C MET A 66 2.53 -1.96 5.94
N ASN A 67 3.20 -1.82 4.81
CA ASN A 67 2.82 -2.46 3.55
C ASN A 67 3.78 -3.60 3.16
N TYR A 68 4.41 -4.27 4.13
CA TYR A 68 5.47 -5.24 3.88
C TYR A 68 5.04 -6.42 2.99
N VAL A 69 3.80 -6.87 3.10
CA VAL A 69 3.28 -7.96 2.26
C VAL A 69 3.23 -7.54 0.79
N PHE A 70 2.72 -6.34 0.52
CA PHE A 70 2.64 -5.79 -0.83
C PHE A 70 4.04 -5.58 -1.44
N PHE A 71 4.98 -4.99 -0.69
CA PHE A 71 6.35 -4.79 -1.15
C PHE A 71 7.05 -6.12 -1.45
N HIS A 72 6.87 -7.12 -0.59
CA HIS A 72 7.41 -8.45 -0.83
C HIS A 72 6.90 -9.05 -2.15
N TYR A 73 5.58 -9.02 -2.35
CA TYR A 73 4.96 -9.56 -3.56
C TYR A 73 5.47 -8.89 -4.83
N ILE A 74 5.55 -7.55 -4.84
CA ILE A 74 6.00 -6.81 -6.03
C ILE A 74 7.48 -7.04 -6.32
N LYS A 75 8.33 -7.08 -5.30
CA LYS A 75 9.79 -7.27 -5.48
C LYS A 75 10.16 -8.70 -5.83
N GLU A 76 9.61 -9.66 -5.08
CA GLU A 76 10.00 -11.07 -5.20
C GLU A 76 9.16 -11.86 -6.18
N LYS A 77 7.97 -11.35 -6.54
CA LYS A 77 6.97 -12.06 -7.38
C LYS A 77 6.50 -13.38 -6.76
N LEU A 78 6.64 -13.50 -5.44
CA LEU A 78 6.24 -14.66 -4.66
C LEU A 78 5.26 -14.22 -3.56
N PRO A 79 4.30 -15.08 -3.17
CA PRO A 79 3.40 -14.76 -2.08
C PRO A 79 4.16 -14.65 -0.76
N TYR A 80 3.74 -13.72 0.09
CA TYR A 80 4.20 -13.66 1.46
C TYR A 80 3.37 -14.62 2.30
N VAL A 81 4.00 -15.66 2.83
CA VAL A 81 3.27 -16.70 3.57
C VAL A 81 3.19 -16.33 5.05
N ILE A 82 1.97 -16.25 5.57
CA ILE A 82 1.69 -16.01 6.97
C ILE A 82 0.92 -17.22 7.51
N VAL A 83 1.46 -17.86 8.55
CA VAL A 83 0.76 -18.92 9.26
C VAL A 83 0.20 -18.33 10.55
N LYS A 84 -1.13 -18.34 10.67
CA LYS A 84 -1.83 -17.92 11.88
C LYS A 84 -2.47 -19.13 12.53
N TYR A 85 -2.20 -19.32 13.80
CA TYR A 85 -2.79 -20.42 14.58
C TYR A 85 -3.13 -19.94 15.98
N ALA A 86 -4.12 -20.58 16.58
CA ALA A 86 -4.47 -20.39 17.98
C ALA A 86 -4.32 -21.74 18.69
N GLN A 87 -3.62 -21.76 19.80
CA GLN A 87 -3.37 -22.96 20.55
C GLN A 87 -3.31 -22.69 22.05
N THR A 88 -3.50 -23.70 22.86
CA THR A 88 -3.22 -23.66 24.29
C THR A 88 -1.71 -23.69 24.55
N LEU A 89 -1.28 -23.44 25.80
CA LEU A 89 0.12 -23.46 26.17
C LEU A 89 0.78 -24.82 25.91
N ASP A 90 0.03 -25.93 26.00
CA ASP A 90 0.49 -27.28 25.72
C ASP A 90 0.39 -27.69 24.25
N GLY A 91 0.12 -26.72 23.35
CA GLY A 91 0.14 -26.94 21.91
C GLY A 91 -1.12 -27.57 21.32
N LYS A 92 -2.23 -27.56 22.03
CA LYS A 92 -3.50 -28.12 21.53
C LYS A 92 -4.33 -27.05 20.84
N ILE A 93 -4.88 -27.39 19.68
CA ILE A 93 -5.72 -26.49 18.87
C ILE A 93 -7.21 -26.65 19.15
N ALA A 94 -7.59 -27.75 19.81
CA ALA A 94 -8.97 -28.02 20.20
C ALA A 94 -8.99 -29.02 21.36
N THR A 95 -10.13 -29.14 22.05
CA THR A 95 -10.36 -30.21 22.99
C THR A 95 -10.49 -31.55 22.25
N HIS A 96 -10.35 -32.70 22.95
CA HIS A 96 -10.39 -34.00 22.30
C HIS A 96 -11.71 -34.29 21.58
N ASN A 97 -12.80 -33.64 21.97
CA ASN A 97 -14.13 -33.74 21.31
C ASN A 97 -14.37 -32.65 20.27
N GLY A 98 -13.35 -31.83 19.94
CA GLY A 98 -13.44 -30.83 18.90
C GLY A 98 -14.17 -29.53 19.26
N LEU A 99 -14.44 -29.30 20.51
CA LEU A 99 -15.10 -28.07 20.96
C LEU A 99 -14.12 -26.94 21.30
#